data_8c5afa378fd0f1cd2008d38af67269bf
#
_entry.id   8c5afa378fd0f1cd2008d38af67269bf
#
_cell.length_a   1.000
_cell.length_b   1.000
_cell.length_c   1.000
_cell.angle_alpha   90.00
_cell.angle_beta   90.00
_cell.angle_gamma   90.00
#
_symmetry.space_group_name_H-M   'P 1'
#
loop_
_entity.id
_entity.type
_entity.pdbx_description
1 polymer ?
#
loop_
_entity_poly.entity_id
_entity_poly.type
_entity_poly.pdbx_seq_one_letter_code
_entity_poly.pdbx_strand_id
1 'polypeptide(L)'
;MYYPVAVEGGLLSVGDSHASQRDSELCGTAIECSLNGTFQIILHKKADLVGTALEALDYPMLETKDEWLVHGFSFANYLTELGDKAQSEIYSKSSVDLALRDAFRKMRKFLMTTKKLTEDEAISLITIGVDFGITQVVDGNWGVHAVIKKDIFAGGET
;
A
#
# COMPACT_ATOMS: atom_id res chain seq x y z
N MET A 1 -1.97 -6.67 -7.98
CA MET A 1 -1.40 -5.45 -7.39
C MET A 1 -1.60 -4.30 -8.36
N TYR A 2 -1.91 -3.12 -7.86
CA TYR A 2 -2.05 -1.90 -8.66
C TYR A 2 -0.90 -0.96 -8.29
N TYR A 3 -0.22 -0.45 -9.31
CA TYR A 3 0.89 0.49 -9.15
C TYR A 3 0.61 1.76 -9.93
N PRO A 4 0.64 2.93 -9.30
CA PRO A 4 0.62 4.18 -10.06
C PRO A 4 1.93 4.33 -10.83
N VAL A 5 1.84 4.68 -12.11
CA VAL A 5 3.01 4.98 -12.96
C VAL A 5 3.16 6.48 -13.06
N ALA A 6 4.22 7.01 -12.49
CA ALA A 6 4.43 8.46 -12.37
C ALA A 6 4.94 9.10 -13.65
N VAL A 7 5.59 8.34 -14.53
CA VAL A 7 6.25 8.84 -15.75
C VAL A 7 5.93 7.96 -16.95
N GLU A 8 5.86 8.55 -18.12
CA GLU A 8 5.74 7.81 -19.38
C GLU A 8 7.00 6.96 -19.61
N GLY A 9 6.83 5.73 -20.07
CA GLY A 9 7.94 4.81 -20.30
C GLY A 9 8.58 4.24 -19.03
N GLY A 10 7.92 4.37 -17.87
CA GLY A 10 8.38 3.75 -16.62
C GLY A 10 8.62 2.25 -16.78
N LEU A 11 9.71 1.75 -16.23
CA LEU A 11 10.12 0.35 -16.31
C LEU A 11 9.61 -0.44 -15.13
N LEU A 12 9.29 -1.72 -15.36
CA LEU A 12 8.99 -2.69 -14.31
C LEU A 12 10.21 -3.56 -14.03
N SER A 13 10.52 -3.73 -12.76
CA SER A 13 11.51 -4.68 -12.27
C SER A 13 10.88 -5.56 -11.21
N VAL A 14 11.20 -6.84 -11.20
CA VAL A 14 10.76 -7.82 -10.21
C VAL A 14 11.97 -8.61 -9.77
N GLY A 15 12.22 -8.66 -8.47
CA GLY A 15 13.35 -9.35 -7.87
C GLY A 15 13.13 -9.59 -6.39
N ASP A 16 14.19 -9.94 -5.68
CA ASP A 16 14.21 -10.15 -4.24
C ASP A 16 13.17 -11.19 -3.79
N SER A 17 13.34 -12.40 -4.31
CA SER A 17 12.37 -13.48 -4.14
C SER A 17 12.56 -14.17 -2.79
N HIS A 18 11.51 -14.19 -1.98
CA HIS A 18 11.49 -14.83 -0.66
C HIS A 18 10.57 -16.05 -0.65
N ALA A 19 11.09 -17.21 -0.24
CA ALA A 19 10.30 -18.41 -0.02
C ALA A 19 9.44 -18.30 1.24
N SER A 20 9.86 -17.52 2.22
CA SER A 20 9.10 -17.23 3.43
C SER A 20 9.58 -15.93 4.06
N GLN A 21 8.62 -15.09 4.38
CA GLN A 21 8.77 -13.86 5.15
C GLN A 21 7.51 -13.64 5.97
N ARG A 22 7.64 -13.07 7.15
CA ARG A 22 6.51 -12.61 7.96
C ARG A 22 6.47 -11.10 8.01
N ASP A 23 5.35 -10.59 8.53
CA ASP A 23 5.16 -9.16 8.77
C ASP A 23 6.33 -8.58 9.56
N SER A 24 6.66 -7.35 9.25
CA SER A 24 7.77 -6.54 9.74
C SER A 24 9.15 -6.82 9.14
N GLU A 25 9.43 -8.02 8.63
CA GLU A 25 10.77 -8.39 8.17
C GLU A 25 11.86 -7.91 9.15
N LEU A 26 11.60 -8.11 10.44
CA LEU A 26 12.18 -7.35 11.55
C LEU A 26 13.71 -7.31 11.56
N CYS A 27 14.35 -8.41 11.17
CA CYS A 27 15.81 -8.54 11.18
C CYS A 27 16.46 -8.24 9.83
N GLY A 28 15.70 -7.74 8.83
CA GLY A 28 16.21 -7.44 7.50
C GLY A 28 16.61 -8.68 6.71
N THR A 29 15.96 -9.82 6.96
CA THR A 29 16.22 -11.07 6.25
C THR A 29 14.95 -11.90 6.13
N ALA A 30 14.94 -12.76 5.12
CA ALA A 30 13.90 -13.74 4.85
C ALA A 30 14.54 -15.09 4.48
N ILE A 31 13.76 -16.06 4.03
CA ILE A 31 14.32 -17.24 3.35
C ILE A 31 14.45 -16.88 1.87
N GLU A 32 15.65 -16.49 1.49
CA GLU A 32 16.00 -16.10 0.13
C GLU A 32 15.91 -17.31 -0.81
N CYS A 33 15.41 -17.09 -2.02
CA CYS A 33 15.30 -18.16 -2.99
C CYS A 33 15.26 -17.65 -4.44
N SER A 34 15.54 -18.52 -5.38
CA SER A 34 15.28 -18.27 -6.79
C SER A 34 13.88 -18.77 -7.14
N LEU A 35 13.08 -17.93 -7.76
CA LEU A 35 11.73 -18.27 -8.22
C LEU A 35 11.58 -18.05 -9.73
N ASN A 36 10.76 -18.90 -10.35
CA ASN A 36 10.25 -18.65 -11.68
C ASN A 36 8.83 -18.08 -11.56
N GLY A 37 8.59 -16.89 -12.11
CA GLY A 37 7.31 -16.21 -12.05
C GLY A 37 6.72 -15.94 -13.43
N THR A 38 5.40 -15.94 -13.51
CA THR A 38 4.67 -15.45 -14.68
C THR A 38 3.88 -14.21 -14.27
N PHE A 39 4.09 -13.11 -14.97
CA PHE A 39 3.45 -11.83 -14.66
C PHE A 39 2.60 -11.40 -15.84
N GLN A 40 1.34 -11.08 -15.59
CA GLN A 40 0.47 -10.40 -16.53
C GLN A 40 0.43 -8.92 -16.20
N ILE A 41 0.82 -8.09 -17.14
CA ILE A 41 0.79 -6.63 -16.99
C ILE A 41 -0.42 -6.09 -17.73
N ILE A 42 -1.28 -5.36 -17.02
CA ILE A 42 -2.46 -4.70 -17.56
C ILE A 42 -2.28 -3.21 -17.37
N LEU A 43 -2.20 -2.47 -18.46
CA LEU A 43 -2.08 -1.00 -18.40
C LEU A 43 -3.47 -0.36 -18.39
N HIS A 44 -3.79 0.33 -17.31
CA HIS A 44 -4.96 1.18 -17.23
C HIS A 44 -4.58 2.62 -17.59
N LYS A 45 -5.20 3.18 -18.61
CA LYS A 45 -5.01 4.59 -18.97
C LYS A 45 -5.75 5.49 -17.98
N LYS A 46 -5.17 6.64 -17.64
CA LYS A 46 -5.78 7.58 -16.68
C LYS A 46 -7.22 7.96 -17.05
N ALA A 47 -7.51 8.09 -18.35
CA ALA A 47 -8.86 8.40 -18.82
C ALA A 47 -9.89 7.30 -18.52
N ASP A 48 -9.43 6.04 -18.49
CA ASP A 48 -10.29 4.88 -18.23
C ASP A 48 -10.58 4.68 -16.73
N LEU A 49 -9.84 5.40 -15.88
CA LEU A 49 -9.95 5.28 -14.42
C LEU A 49 -10.92 6.28 -13.80
N VAL A 50 -11.39 7.26 -14.57
CA VAL A 50 -12.30 8.30 -14.08
C VAL A 50 -13.58 7.67 -13.52
N GLY A 51 -13.94 8.01 -12.29
CA GLY A 51 -15.08 7.46 -11.57
C GLY A 51 -14.86 6.08 -10.94
N THR A 52 -13.67 5.48 -11.12
CA THR A 52 -13.32 4.19 -10.51
C THR A 52 -12.57 4.36 -9.19
N ALA A 53 -12.44 3.27 -8.44
CA ALA A 53 -11.63 3.20 -7.22
C ALA A 53 -10.15 3.57 -7.43
N LEU A 54 -9.65 3.44 -8.65
CA LEU A 54 -8.25 3.66 -9.00
C LEU A 54 -7.96 5.08 -9.49
N GLU A 55 -8.98 5.93 -9.69
CA GLU A 55 -8.81 7.29 -10.22
C GLU A 55 -7.77 8.11 -9.45
N ALA A 56 -7.82 8.01 -8.13
CA ALA A 56 -6.97 8.78 -7.22
C ALA A 56 -5.90 7.94 -6.53
N LEU A 57 -5.55 6.79 -7.13
CA LEU A 57 -4.52 5.92 -6.56
C LEU A 57 -3.15 6.55 -6.79
N ASP A 58 -2.46 6.87 -5.69
CA ASP A 58 -1.13 7.49 -5.65
C ASP A 58 -0.10 6.62 -4.90
N TYR A 59 -0.47 5.40 -4.55
CA TYR A 59 0.34 4.42 -3.81
C TYR A 59 0.04 3.01 -4.30
N PRO A 60 0.94 2.03 -4.06
CA PRO A 60 0.66 0.63 -4.34
C PRO A 60 -0.51 0.10 -3.53
N MET A 61 -1.43 -0.60 -4.19
CA MET A 61 -2.57 -1.26 -3.58
C MET A 61 -2.61 -2.73 -3.98
N LEU A 62 -2.93 -3.61 -3.05
CA LEU A 62 -3.20 -5.01 -3.33
C LEU A 62 -4.69 -5.27 -3.29
N GLU A 63 -5.12 -6.14 -4.19
CA GLU A 63 -6.45 -6.72 -4.17
C GLU A 63 -6.33 -8.24 -4.30
N THR A 64 -6.91 -8.94 -3.36
CA THR A 64 -7.08 -10.39 -3.42
C THR A 64 -8.53 -10.71 -3.73
N LYS A 65 -8.88 -12.00 -3.78
CA LYS A 65 -10.27 -12.42 -3.88
C LYS A 65 -11.11 -11.87 -2.71
N ASP A 66 -10.55 -11.85 -1.52
CA ASP A 66 -11.28 -11.64 -0.28
C ASP A 66 -10.99 -10.30 0.40
N GLU A 67 -9.93 -9.58 -0.01
CA GLU A 67 -9.42 -8.41 0.72
C GLU A 67 -8.93 -7.30 -0.21
N TRP A 68 -8.95 -6.08 0.30
CA TRP A 68 -8.16 -4.95 -0.21
C TRP A 68 -7.12 -4.55 0.84
N LEU A 69 -5.90 -4.28 0.36
CA LEU A 69 -4.80 -3.82 1.19
C LEU A 69 -4.26 -2.51 0.65
N VAL A 70 -4.18 -1.50 1.49
CA VAL A 70 -3.50 -0.24 1.20
C VAL A 70 -2.24 -0.13 2.03
N HIS A 71 -1.20 0.48 1.46
CA HIS A 71 0.12 0.52 2.06
C HIS A 71 0.50 1.96 2.42
N GLY A 72 0.79 2.20 3.68
CA GLY A 72 1.33 3.45 4.20
C GLY A 72 2.84 3.36 4.42
N PHE A 73 3.52 4.48 4.24
CA PHE A 73 4.96 4.62 4.42
C PHE A 73 5.30 5.72 5.42
N SER A 74 6.47 5.64 6.03
CA SER A 74 6.98 6.74 6.85
C SER A 74 7.07 8.04 6.05
N PHE A 75 7.50 7.94 4.80
CA PHE A 75 7.59 9.05 3.84
C PHE A 75 6.94 8.64 2.54
N ALA A 76 6.09 9.49 1.97
CA ALA A 76 5.46 9.24 0.67
C ALA A 76 6.50 9.27 -0.45
N ASN A 77 7.45 10.21 -0.38
CA ASN A 77 8.60 10.30 -1.27
C ASN A 77 9.81 10.79 -0.50
N TYR A 78 10.51 9.87 0.16
CA TYR A 78 11.65 10.22 1.02
C TYR A 78 12.79 10.93 0.28
N LEU A 79 12.98 10.66 -1.02
CA LEU A 79 13.99 11.36 -1.82
C LEU A 79 13.68 12.85 -1.93
N THR A 80 12.43 13.21 -2.15
CA THR A 80 11.99 14.59 -2.21
C THR A 80 11.94 15.24 -0.82
N GLU A 81 11.41 14.51 0.16
CA GLU A 81 11.17 15.04 1.52
C GLU A 81 12.45 15.23 2.32
N LEU A 82 13.46 14.38 2.11
CA LEU A 82 14.76 14.44 2.80
C LEU A 82 15.88 15.03 1.93
N GLY A 83 15.64 15.20 0.63
CA GLY A 83 16.59 15.81 -0.33
C GLY A 83 17.94 15.12 -0.35
N ASP A 84 19.03 15.90 -0.36
CA ASP A 84 20.39 15.39 -0.45
C ASP A 84 20.80 14.46 0.70
N LYS A 85 20.07 14.50 1.81
CA LYS A 85 20.32 13.66 2.99
C LYS A 85 19.49 12.37 3.01
N ALA A 86 18.67 12.14 2.00
CA ALA A 86 17.73 11.03 1.97
C ALA A 86 18.37 9.69 2.35
N GLN A 87 19.47 9.33 1.72
CA GLN A 87 20.13 8.05 1.95
C GLN A 87 20.77 7.92 3.34
N SER A 88 21.19 9.01 3.96
CA SER A 88 21.81 8.99 5.29
C SER A 88 20.80 9.10 6.43
N GLU A 89 19.64 9.70 6.19
CA GLU A 89 18.68 10.01 7.24
C GLU A 89 17.46 9.09 7.27
N ILE A 90 17.13 8.42 6.14
CA ILE A 90 15.92 7.61 6.03
C ILE A 90 15.79 6.57 7.14
N TYR A 91 16.88 5.87 7.47
CA TYR A 91 16.88 4.84 8.51
C TYR A 91 16.63 5.37 9.92
N SER A 92 17.12 6.57 10.21
CA SER A 92 16.95 7.19 11.54
C SER A 92 15.64 7.95 11.69
N LYS A 93 15.02 8.35 10.58
CA LYS A 93 13.78 9.14 10.58
C LYS A 93 12.53 8.33 10.31
N SER A 94 12.67 7.11 9.79
CA SER A 94 11.52 6.22 9.59
C SER A 94 10.88 5.82 10.92
N SER A 95 9.57 5.67 10.89
CA SER A 95 8.79 5.42 12.08
C SER A 95 7.51 4.65 11.74
N VAL A 96 7.20 3.63 12.54
CA VAL A 96 5.93 2.89 12.43
C VAL A 96 4.73 3.82 12.65
N ASP A 97 4.84 4.83 13.55
CA ASP A 97 3.77 5.81 13.77
C ASP A 97 3.48 6.63 12.51
N LEU A 98 4.50 7.11 11.81
CA LEU A 98 4.32 7.82 10.54
C LEU A 98 3.67 6.94 9.49
N ALA A 99 4.15 5.71 9.34
CA ALA A 99 3.60 4.74 8.38
C ALA A 99 2.15 4.34 8.71
N LEU A 100 1.83 4.15 9.99
CA LEU A 100 0.48 3.85 10.45
C LEU A 100 -0.50 5.00 10.13
N ARG A 101 -0.10 6.24 10.42
CA ARG A 101 -0.91 7.42 10.09
C ARG A 101 -1.13 7.57 8.58
N ASP A 102 -0.14 7.23 7.79
CA ASP A 102 -0.26 7.26 6.34
C ASP A 102 -1.19 6.15 5.83
N ALA A 103 -1.06 4.92 6.34
CA ALA A 103 -1.96 3.82 6.03
C ALA A 103 -3.41 4.14 6.41
N PHE A 104 -3.63 4.74 7.58
CA PHE A 104 -4.95 5.20 8.02
C PHE A 104 -5.56 6.22 7.04
N ARG A 105 -4.80 7.27 6.67
CA ARG A 105 -5.27 8.29 5.72
C ARG A 105 -5.63 7.70 4.36
N LYS A 106 -4.80 6.77 3.87
CA LYS A 106 -5.02 6.08 2.60
C LYS A 106 -6.24 5.16 2.64
N MET A 107 -6.41 4.38 3.70
CA MET A 107 -7.59 3.52 3.88
C MET A 107 -8.86 4.36 3.98
N ARG A 108 -8.85 5.47 4.73
CA ARG A 108 -9.97 6.39 4.80
C ARG A 108 -10.34 6.93 3.42
N LYS A 109 -9.35 7.45 2.67
CA LYS A 109 -9.55 7.94 1.30
C LYS A 109 -10.11 6.84 0.40
N PHE A 110 -9.57 5.63 0.48
CA PHE A 110 -10.05 4.47 -0.27
C PHE A 110 -11.53 4.20 0.00
N LEU A 111 -11.95 4.11 1.25
CA LEU A 111 -13.34 3.86 1.63
C LEU A 111 -14.29 4.97 1.18
N MET A 112 -13.91 6.22 1.39
CA MET A 112 -14.70 7.37 0.94
C MET A 112 -14.88 7.38 -0.58
N THR A 113 -13.82 7.07 -1.33
CA THR A 113 -13.84 7.09 -2.80
C THR A 113 -14.59 5.89 -3.38
N THR A 114 -14.33 4.68 -2.88
CA THR A 114 -14.84 3.43 -3.48
C THR A 114 -16.21 3.04 -2.96
N LYS A 115 -16.48 3.28 -1.67
CA LYS A 115 -17.73 2.92 -1.00
C LYS A 115 -18.66 4.10 -0.78
N LYS A 116 -18.22 5.30 -1.20
CA LYS A 116 -19.00 6.56 -1.09
C LYS A 116 -19.40 6.89 0.35
N LEU A 117 -18.59 6.43 1.32
CA LEU A 117 -18.81 6.74 2.73
C LEU A 117 -18.45 8.18 3.03
N THR A 118 -19.15 8.76 3.99
CA THR A 118 -18.73 9.99 4.65
C THR A 118 -17.45 9.76 5.45
N GLU A 119 -16.78 10.82 5.86
CA GLU A 119 -15.55 10.69 6.68
C GLU A 119 -15.83 9.99 8.00
N ASP A 120 -16.91 10.35 8.69
CA ASP A 120 -17.29 9.76 9.98
C ASP A 120 -17.62 8.26 9.86
N GLU A 121 -18.32 7.87 8.78
CA GLU A 121 -18.61 6.46 8.49
C GLU A 121 -17.32 5.69 8.17
N ALA A 122 -16.41 6.27 7.38
CA ALA A 122 -15.14 5.65 7.05
C ALA A 122 -14.26 5.44 8.30
N ILE A 123 -14.16 6.45 9.18
CA ILE A 123 -13.41 6.36 10.44
C ILE A 123 -14.02 5.30 11.36
N SER A 124 -15.35 5.27 11.48
CA SER A 124 -16.06 4.28 12.28
C SER A 124 -15.82 2.87 11.75
N LEU A 125 -15.92 2.68 10.43
CA LEU A 125 -15.67 1.39 9.80
C LEU A 125 -14.21 0.94 9.94
N ILE A 126 -13.24 1.85 9.85
CA ILE A 126 -11.84 1.53 10.09
C ILE A 126 -11.64 0.97 11.49
N THR A 127 -12.29 1.55 12.49
CA THR A 127 -12.16 1.11 13.88
C THR A 127 -12.64 -0.33 14.11
N ILE A 128 -13.65 -0.77 13.38
CA ILE A 128 -14.31 -2.06 13.63
C ILE A 128 -14.00 -3.13 12.57
N GLY A 129 -13.46 -2.74 11.43
CA GLY A 129 -13.34 -3.65 10.28
C GLY A 129 -12.00 -3.61 9.55
N VAL A 130 -11.02 -2.81 9.99
CA VAL A 130 -9.70 -2.72 9.35
C VAL A 130 -8.62 -3.17 10.31
N ASP A 131 -7.83 -4.14 9.87
CA ASP A 131 -6.62 -4.57 10.56
C ASP A 131 -5.40 -3.79 10.05
N PHE A 132 -4.47 -3.46 10.94
CA PHE A 132 -3.20 -2.82 10.60
C PHE A 132 -2.04 -3.74 10.98
N GLY A 133 -1.19 -4.04 9.99
CA GLY A 133 0.02 -4.83 10.18
C GLY A 133 1.27 -4.06 9.80
N ILE A 134 2.38 -4.33 10.48
CA ILE A 134 3.68 -3.74 10.11
C ILE A 134 4.20 -4.50 8.91
N THR A 135 4.32 -3.84 7.76
CA THR A 135 4.80 -4.49 6.54
C THR A 135 6.29 -4.76 6.63
N GLN A 136 7.07 -3.72 6.94
CA GLN A 136 8.52 -3.84 7.14
C GLN A 136 9.05 -2.69 8.00
N VAL A 137 10.13 -2.97 8.73
CA VAL A 137 10.92 -2.00 9.52
C VAL A 137 12.39 -2.06 9.13
N VAL A 138 12.63 -2.31 7.86
CA VAL A 138 13.95 -2.44 7.22
C VAL A 138 13.95 -1.63 5.91
N ASP A 139 15.06 -1.62 5.19
CA ASP A 139 15.23 -0.99 3.87
C ASP A 139 14.94 0.52 3.83
N GLY A 140 15.09 1.17 4.96
CA GLY A 140 14.98 2.62 5.10
C GLY A 140 13.56 3.11 5.30
N ASN A 141 12.69 3.08 4.31
CA ASN A 141 11.35 3.66 4.41
C ASN A 141 10.32 2.64 4.94
N TRP A 142 10.06 2.68 6.23
CA TRP A 142 9.20 1.70 6.91
C TRP A 142 7.75 1.78 6.48
N GLY A 143 7.09 0.61 6.49
CA GLY A 143 5.74 0.44 6.00
C GLY A 143 4.77 -0.21 6.98
N VAL A 144 3.51 0.22 6.87
CA VAL A 144 2.34 -0.39 7.53
C VAL A 144 1.29 -0.64 6.46
N HIS A 145 0.66 -1.80 6.48
CA HIS A 145 -0.49 -2.08 5.62
C HIS A 145 -1.78 -2.07 6.43
N ALA A 146 -2.84 -1.59 5.79
CA ALA A 146 -4.20 -1.63 6.28
C ALA A 146 -5.01 -2.61 5.42
N VAL A 147 -5.68 -3.55 6.04
CA VAL A 147 -6.43 -4.64 5.38
C VAL A 147 -7.90 -4.53 5.71
N ILE A 148 -8.77 -4.58 4.71
CA ILE A 148 -10.20 -4.68 4.88
C ILE A 148 -10.77 -5.84 4.09
N LYS A 149 -11.61 -6.66 4.72
CA LYS A 149 -12.28 -7.78 4.07
C LYS A 149 -13.43 -7.30 3.20
N LYS A 150 -13.60 -7.94 2.05
CA LYS A 150 -14.66 -7.62 1.09
C LYS A 150 -16.05 -8.05 1.58
N ASP A 151 -16.13 -9.10 2.38
CA ASP A 151 -17.38 -9.62 2.93
C ASP A 151 -18.09 -8.68 3.91
N ILE A 152 -17.37 -7.71 4.48
CA ILE A 152 -17.97 -6.61 5.27
C ILE A 152 -19.03 -5.85 4.45
N PHE A 153 -18.87 -5.82 3.11
CA PHE A 153 -19.78 -5.14 2.19
C PHE A 153 -20.77 -6.07 1.51
N ALA A 154 -20.77 -7.37 1.82
CA ALA A 154 -21.54 -8.41 1.13
C ALA A 154 -23.07 -8.37 1.37
N GLY A 155 -23.58 -7.34 2.02
CA GLY A 155 -25.03 -7.14 2.22
C GLY A 155 -25.61 -5.91 1.52
N GLY A 156 -24.82 -5.19 0.73
CA GLY A 156 -25.16 -3.88 0.17
C GLY A 156 -25.20 -3.77 -1.35
N GLU A 157 -25.08 -4.84 -2.09
CA GLU A 157 -25.31 -4.83 -3.54
C GLU A 157 -26.78 -5.06 -3.81
N THR A 158 -27.55 -3.98 -3.86
CA THR A 158 -28.83 -3.88 -4.56
C THR A 158 -28.68 -3.00 -5.79
#